data_cc9d6464513381dd48c6bb49e849d1a2
#
_entry.id   cc9d6464513381dd48c6bb49e849d1a2
#
_cell.length_a   1.000
_cell.length_b   1.000
_cell.length_c   1.000
_cell.angle_alpha   90.00
_cell.angle_beta   90.00
_cell.angle_gamma   90.00
#
_symmetry.space_group_name_H-M   'P 1'
#
loop_
_entity.id
_entity.type
_entity.pdbx_description
1 polymer ?
#
loop_
_entity_poly.entity_id
_entity_poly.type
_entity_poly.pdbx_seq_one_letter_code
_entity_poly.pdbx_strand_id
1 'polypeptide(L)'
;MIFENEWLTVGLITSCHGINGQVKVKSLSDFDERFLKPGMRWLQKENEPPSQINLLSGFKQPGKETFVVKLQGINTRNHAERMKKFKILVKTDELPKLKKEEFHLLELINLEVKKFENDELKRVYYEIIY
;
A
#
# COMPACT_ATOMS: atom_id res chain seq x y z
N MET A 1 9.69 -2.53 15.46
CA MET A 1 9.73 -2.23 15.06
C MET A 1 9.87 -1.29 14.78
N ILE A 2 9.81 -1.14 14.81
CA ILE A 2 9.67 -0.47 14.49
C ILE A 2 10.20 0.31 14.00
N PHE A 3 11.17 0.80 13.92
CA PHE A 3 11.53 1.38 13.42
C PHE A 3 11.89 1.51 12.27
N GLU A 4 12.39 0.59 12.13
CA GLU A 4 12.40 0.39 10.77
C GLU A 4 11.11 0.71 10.31
N ASN A 5 10.44 1.21 11.17
CA ASN A 5 9.13 1.54 10.97
C ASN A 5 8.90 2.85 10.35
N GLU A 6 9.89 3.35 9.67
CA GLU A 6 9.66 4.44 8.75
C GLU A 6 8.86 4.00 7.54
N TRP A 7 8.69 2.71 7.36
CA TRP A 7 8.03 2.14 6.20
C TRP A 7 6.88 1.25 6.60
N LEU A 8 5.77 1.37 5.88
CA LEU A 8 4.62 0.50 6.03
C LEU A 8 4.33 -0.16 4.70
N THR A 9 4.24 -1.50 4.69
CA THR A 9 3.89 -2.23 3.47
C THR A 9 2.40 -2.14 3.27
N VAL A 10 1.97 -1.59 2.12
CA VAL A 10 0.55 -1.44 1.82
C VAL A 10 0.09 -2.33 0.68
N GLY A 11 1.00 -2.94 -0.05
CA GLY A 11 0.63 -3.83 -1.14
C GLY A 11 1.74 -4.78 -1.49
N LEU A 12 1.36 -5.86 -2.16
CA LEU A 12 2.30 -6.87 -2.63
C LEU A 12 1.99 -7.16 -4.09
N ILE A 13 2.99 -7.04 -4.96
CA ILE A 13 2.82 -7.37 -6.36
C ILE A 13 2.84 -8.89 -6.48
N THR A 14 1.74 -9.46 -6.99
CA THR A 14 1.58 -10.90 -7.04
C THR A 14 1.82 -11.50 -8.43
N SER A 15 1.53 -10.74 -9.49
CA SER A 15 1.70 -11.27 -10.85
C SER A 15 1.59 -10.13 -11.84
N CYS A 16 1.91 -10.43 -13.10
CA CYS A 16 1.65 -9.49 -14.19
C CYS A 16 0.19 -9.60 -14.63
N HIS A 17 -0.28 -8.57 -15.34
CA HIS A 17 -1.63 -8.56 -15.90
C HIS A 17 -1.55 -8.05 -17.33
N GLY A 18 -1.93 -8.92 -18.27
CA GLY A 18 -1.90 -8.54 -19.68
C GLY A 18 -0.49 -8.42 -20.23
N ILE A 19 -0.37 -7.70 -21.33
CA ILE A 19 0.89 -7.62 -22.07
C ILE A 19 1.56 -6.25 -21.99
N ASN A 20 0.88 -5.27 -21.42
CA ASN A 20 1.36 -3.88 -21.43
C ASN A 20 2.10 -3.46 -20.18
N GLY A 21 2.50 -4.43 -19.34
CA GLY A 21 3.30 -4.12 -18.16
C GLY A 21 2.51 -3.81 -16.91
N GLN A 22 1.19 -4.02 -16.95
CA GLN A 22 0.40 -3.86 -15.73
C GLN A 22 0.70 -4.99 -14.76
N VAL A 23 0.55 -4.71 -13.47
CA VAL A 23 0.79 -5.69 -12.42
C VAL A 23 -0.42 -5.78 -11.51
N LYS A 24 -0.62 -6.97 -10.94
CA LYS A 24 -1.65 -7.18 -9.94
C LYS A 24 -1.05 -6.96 -8.57
N VAL A 25 -1.75 -6.22 -7.74
CA VAL A 25 -1.31 -5.89 -6.39
C VAL A 25 -2.36 -6.39 -5.41
N LYS A 26 -1.93 -7.21 -4.47
CA LYS A 26 -2.79 -7.57 -3.36
C LYS A 26 -2.71 -6.44 -2.35
N SER A 27 -3.86 -5.87 -2.02
CA SER A 27 -3.92 -4.76 -1.07
C SER A 27 -3.77 -5.27 0.35
N LEU A 28 -2.92 -4.61 1.10
CA LEU A 28 -2.77 -4.81 2.54
C LEU A 28 -3.23 -3.56 3.28
N SER A 29 -3.85 -2.64 2.56
CA SER A 29 -4.30 -1.36 3.08
C SER A 29 -5.81 -1.28 2.98
N ASP A 30 -6.41 -0.49 3.86
CA ASP A 30 -7.84 -0.21 3.79
C ASP A 30 -8.14 1.06 2.99
N PHE A 31 -7.11 1.68 2.42
CA PHE A 31 -7.26 2.89 1.62
C PHE A 31 -7.05 2.57 0.14
N ASP A 32 -8.15 2.38 -0.58
CA ASP A 32 -8.09 2.01 -1.99
C ASP A 32 -7.37 3.05 -2.85
N GLU A 33 -7.43 4.32 -2.47
CA GLU A 33 -6.76 5.37 -3.24
C GLU A 33 -5.29 5.13 -3.44
N ARG A 34 -4.66 4.35 -2.57
CA ARG A 34 -3.25 4.05 -2.70
C ARG A 34 -2.92 3.37 -4.02
N PHE A 35 -3.92 2.72 -4.61
CA PHE A 35 -3.73 1.98 -5.86
C PHE A 35 -4.58 2.53 -7.00
N LEU A 36 -5.43 3.53 -6.73
CA LEU A 36 -6.31 4.10 -7.74
C LEU A 36 -5.84 5.45 -8.22
N LYS A 37 -5.26 6.25 -7.35
CA LYS A 37 -4.84 7.61 -7.70
C LYS A 37 -3.42 7.64 -8.21
N PRO A 38 -3.15 8.34 -9.30
CA PRO A 38 -1.77 8.51 -9.78
C PRO A 38 -0.93 9.23 -8.75
N GLY A 39 0.36 8.93 -8.78
CA GLY A 39 1.29 9.61 -7.90
C GLY A 39 2.50 8.75 -7.59
N MET A 40 3.41 9.32 -6.84
CA MET A 40 4.64 8.65 -6.47
C MET A 40 4.37 7.58 -5.43
N ARG A 41 5.02 6.45 -5.60
CA ARG A 41 4.95 5.33 -4.65
C ARG A 41 6.36 4.82 -4.39
N TRP A 42 6.50 3.93 -3.41
CA TRP A 42 7.77 3.31 -3.09
C TRP A 42 7.66 1.82 -3.35
N LEU A 43 8.68 1.27 -4.02
CA LEU A 43 8.79 -0.16 -4.27
C LEU A 43 9.99 -0.70 -3.55
N GLN A 44 9.87 -1.91 -3.03
CA GLN A 44 10.99 -2.59 -2.40
C GLN A 44 11.12 -3.99 -2.97
N LYS A 45 12.27 -4.24 -3.59
CA LYS A 45 12.69 -5.58 -3.94
C LYS A 45 13.28 -6.21 -2.70
N GLU A 46 13.12 -7.51 -2.56
CA GLU A 46 13.62 -8.23 -1.40
C GLU A 46 15.09 -7.88 -1.12
N ASN A 47 15.38 -7.53 0.12
CA ASN A 47 16.73 -7.21 0.59
C ASN A 47 17.37 -5.99 -0.05
N GLU A 48 16.58 -5.12 -0.64
CA GLU A 48 17.08 -3.87 -1.22
C GLU A 48 16.36 -2.68 -0.59
N PRO A 49 16.98 -1.50 -0.62
CA PRO A 49 16.29 -0.33 -0.10
C PRO A 49 15.12 0.07 -1.00
N PRO A 50 14.09 0.70 -0.46
CA PRO A 50 12.97 1.16 -1.27
C PRO A 50 13.40 2.17 -2.31
N SER A 51 12.73 2.16 -3.47
CA SER A 51 12.96 3.12 -4.54
C SER A 51 11.64 3.70 -4.99
N GLN A 52 11.70 4.90 -5.55
CA GLN A 52 10.49 5.59 -5.98
C GLN A 52 10.06 5.13 -7.36
N ILE A 53 8.73 5.08 -7.55
CA ILE A 53 8.15 4.82 -8.85
C ILE A 53 6.81 5.54 -8.90
N ASN A 54 6.40 5.98 -10.09
CA ASN A 54 5.11 6.63 -10.25
C ASN A 54 4.04 5.62 -10.63
N LEU A 55 2.94 5.67 -9.90
CA LEU A 55 1.72 4.95 -10.27
C LEU A 55 0.98 5.82 -11.27
N LEU A 56 0.73 5.28 -12.45
CA LEU A 56 0.06 6.03 -13.52
C LEU A 56 -1.44 5.85 -13.47
N SER A 57 -1.91 4.66 -13.16
CA SER A 57 -3.33 4.36 -13.08
C SER A 57 -3.53 3.05 -12.36
N GLY A 58 -4.75 2.81 -11.92
CA GLY A 58 -5.09 1.55 -11.30
C GLY A 58 -6.60 1.38 -11.21
N PHE A 59 -7.03 0.13 -11.09
CA PHE A 59 -8.44 -0.17 -10.86
C PHE A 59 -8.54 -1.40 -9.98
N LYS A 60 -9.64 -1.49 -9.25
CA LYS A 60 -9.88 -2.63 -8.37
C LYS A 60 -10.59 -3.72 -9.14
N GLN A 61 -10.16 -4.96 -8.96
CA GLN A 61 -10.84 -6.09 -9.56
C GLN A 61 -12.11 -6.39 -8.78
N PRO A 62 -13.26 -6.57 -9.47
CA PRO A 62 -14.52 -6.79 -8.78
C PRO A 62 -14.45 -8.00 -7.85
N GLY A 63 -14.95 -7.84 -6.63
CA GLY A 63 -15.06 -8.93 -5.67
C GLY A 63 -13.75 -9.40 -5.08
N LYS A 64 -12.66 -8.66 -5.27
CA LYS A 64 -11.35 -9.07 -4.79
C LYS A 64 -10.64 -7.92 -4.09
N GLU A 65 -9.67 -8.27 -3.25
CA GLU A 65 -8.78 -7.31 -2.62
C GLU A 65 -7.55 -7.07 -3.50
N THR A 66 -7.73 -7.20 -4.80
CA THR A 66 -6.65 -7.10 -5.78
C THR A 66 -6.89 -5.92 -6.69
N PHE A 67 -5.81 -5.18 -6.95
CA PHE A 67 -5.83 -4.04 -7.86
C PHE A 67 -4.93 -4.35 -9.04
N VAL A 68 -5.26 -3.78 -10.20
CA VAL A 68 -4.41 -3.82 -11.38
C VAL A 68 -3.88 -2.42 -11.58
N VAL A 69 -2.56 -2.26 -11.54
CA VAL A 69 -1.96 -0.94 -11.61
C VAL A 69 -0.96 -0.87 -12.75
N LYS A 70 -0.79 0.34 -13.28
CA LYS A 70 0.22 0.64 -14.28
C LYS A 70 1.27 1.53 -13.64
N LEU A 71 2.51 1.06 -13.67
CA LEU A 71 3.64 1.78 -13.11
C LEU A 71 4.48 2.36 -14.22
N GLN A 72 5.02 3.56 -14.00
CA GLN A 72 5.83 4.23 -14.99
C GLN A 72 7.10 3.43 -15.27
N GLY A 73 7.40 3.25 -16.54
CA GLY A 73 8.60 2.51 -16.94
C GLY A 73 8.42 1.03 -17.07
N ILE A 74 7.29 0.47 -16.62
CA ILE A 74 7.01 -0.94 -16.73
C ILE A 74 6.04 -1.13 -17.90
N ASN A 75 6.59 -1.43 -19.08
CA ASN A 75 5.79 -1.39 -20.30
C ASN A 75 5.62 -2.74 -20.99
N THR A 76 6.23 -3.79 -20.48
CA THR A 76 6.13 -5.11 -21.08
C THR A 76 5.78 -6.14 -20.03
N ARG A 77 5.22 -7.25 -20.49
CA ARG A 77 4.89 -8.36 -19.62
C ARG A 77 6.12 -8.91 -18.92
N ASN A 78 7.24 -9.02 -19.63
CA ASN A 78 8.47 -9.54 -19.04
C ASN A 78 8.96 -8.67 -17.91
N HIS A 79 8.88 -7.35 -18.10
CA HIS A 79 9.30 -6.45 -17.03
C HIS A 79 8.35 -6.56 -15.85
N ALA A 80 7.05 -6.65 -16.10
CA ALA A 80 6.07 -6.79 -15.04
C ALA A 80 6.28 -8.08 -14.25
N GLU A 81 6.65 -9.16 -14.92
CA GLU A 81 6.91 -10.42 -14.21
C GLU A 81 8.09 -10.33 -13.26
N ARG A 82 9.07 -9.51 -13.59
CA ARG A 82 10.21 -9.30 -12.69
C ARG A 82 9.83 -8.55 -11.42
N MET A 83 8.66 -7.91 -11.43
CA MET A 83 8.19 -7.17 -10.27
C MET A 83 7.46 -8.05 -9.26
N LYS A 84 7.26 -9.32 -9.60
CA LYS A 84 6.56 -10.25 -8.72
C LYS A 84 7.25 -10.33 -7.37
N LYS A 85 6.45 -10.26 -6.30
CA LYS A 85 6.88 -10.27 -4.90
C LYS A 85 7.48 -8.95 -4.42
N PHE A 86 7.54 -7.93 -5.27
CA PHE A 86 7.93 -6.60 -4.79
C PHE A 86 6.84 -6.06 -3.90
N LYS A 87 7.25 -5.29 -2.90
CA LYS A 87 6.33 -4.66 -1.97
C LYS A 87 6.10 -3.21 -2.36
N ILE A 88 4.88 -2.74 -2.14
CA ILE A 88 4.58 -1.32 -2.28
C ILE A 88 4.49 -0.77 -0.87
N LEU A 89 5.27 0.28 -0.62
CA LEU A 89 5.43 0.85 0.70
C LEU A 89 5.00 2.31 0.72
N VAL A 90 4.68 2.79 1.91
CA VAL A 90 4.56 4.22 2.18
C VAL A 90 5.44 4.54 3.37
N LYS A 91 5.91 5.78 3.43
CA LYS A 91 6.62 6.25 4.62
C LYS A 91 5.60 6.58 5.70
N THR A 92 5.96 6.31 6.93
CA THR A 92 5.03 6.62 8.03
C THR A 92 4.74 8.10 8.12
N ASP A 93 5.67 8.96 7.72
CA ASP A 93 5.44 10.39 7.72
C ASP A 93 4.61 10.86 6.51
N GLU A 94 4.33 9.95 5.56
CA GLU A 94 3.48 10.22 4.41
C GLU A 94 2.06 9.68 4.60
N LEU A 95 1.75 9.16 5.78
CA LEU A 95 0.41 8.69 6.07
C LEU A 95 -0.55 9.87 6.11
N PRO A 96 -1.85 9.62 5.84
CA PRO A 96 -2.82 10.70 5.92
C PRO A 96 -2.74 11.38 7.28
N LYS A 97 -2.62 12.70 7.27
CA LYS A 97 -2.54 13.46 8.50
C LYS A 97 -3.95 13.71 9.00
N LEU A 98 -4.13 13.52 10.28
CA LEU A 98 -5.41 13.72 10.92
C LEU A 98 -5.45 15.10 11.55
N LYS A 99 -6.64 15.69 11.60
CA LYS A 99 -6.86 16.89 12.36
C LYS A 99 -6.76 16.53 13.84
N LYS A 100 -6.55 17.54 14.68
CA LYS A 100 -6.43 17.29 16.11
C LYS A 100 -7.61 16.51 16.67
N GLU A 101 -8.78 16.85 16.26
CA GLU A 101 -9.99 16.18 16.75
C GLU A 101 -9.99 14.72 16.35
N GLU A 102 -9.59 14.44 15.13
CA GLU A 102 -9.53 13.08 14.65
C GLU A 102 -8.45 12.29 15.38
N PHE A 103 -7.37 12.96 15.72
CA PHE A 103 -6.29 12.32 16.45
C PHE A 103 -6.76 11.89 17.83
N HIS A 104 -7.50 12.74 18.51
CA HIS A 104 -8.06 12.39 19.81
C HIS A 104 -9.03 11.24 19.69
N LEU A 105 -9.84 11.24 18.65
CA LEU A 105 -10.74 10.13 18.41
C LEU A 105 -9.99 8.83 18.22
N LEU A 106 -8.88 8.87 17.51
CA LEU A 106 -8.07 7.68 17.28
C LEU A 106 -7.41 7.18 18.55
N GLU A 107 -7.06 8.06 19.46
CA GLU A 107 -6.54 7.62 20.74
C GLU A 107 -7.58 6.83 21.51
N LEU A 108 -8.83 7.27 21.46
CA LEU A 108 -9.92 6.53 22.06
C LEU A 108 -10.16 5.22 21.34
N ILE A 109 -10.11 5.24 20.02
CA ILE A 109 -10.26 4.04 19.21
C ILE A 109 -9.15 3.05 19.50
N ASN A 110 -7.94 3.54 19.73
CA ASN A 110 -6.83 2.67 20.07
C ASN A 110 -7.12 1.87 21.32
N LEU A 111 -7.72 2.50 22.32
CA LEU A 111 -8.10 1.79 23.53
C LEU A 111 -9.15 0.74 23.23
N GLU A 112 -10.08 1.04 22.34
CA GLU A 112 -11.12 0.09 21.98
C GLU A 112 -10.60 -1.04 21.10
N VAL A 113 -9.69 -0.75 20.19
CA VAL A 113 -9.11 -1.75 19.32
C VAL A 113 -8.49 -2.89 20.11
N LYS A 114 -7.88 -2.57 21.23
CA LYS A 114 -7.29 -3.60 22.08
C LYS A 114 -8.34 -4.55 22.64
N LYS A 115 -9.58 -4.09 22.76
CA LYS A 115 -10.66 -4.91 23.26
C LYS A 115 -11.29 -5.73 22.16
N PHE A 116 -11.36 -5.18 20.96
CA PHE A 116 -12.08 -5.82 19.86
C PHE A 116 -11.29 -6.88 19.15
N GLU A 117 -9.98 -6.81 19.17
CA GLU A 117 -9.12 -7.73 18.44
C GLU A 117 -9.49 -7.78 16.97
N ASN A 118 -9.89 -6.65 16.41
CA ASN A 118 -10.29 -6.55 15.02
C ASN A 118 -9.07 -6.18 14.19
N ASP A 119 -8.59 -7.12 13.36
CA ASP A 119 -7.38 -6.91 12.58
C ASP A 119 -7.53 -5.80 11.55
N GLU A 120 -8.71 -5.66 10.97
CA GLU A 120 -8.96 -4.61 10.00
C GLU A 120 -8.89 -3.25 10.67
N LEU A 121 -9.51 -3.10 11.84
CA LEU A 121 -9.49 -1.86 12.57
C LEU A 121 -8.08 -1.52 13.03
N LYS A 122 -7.34 -2.52 13.47
CA LYS A 122 -5.94 -2.32 13.85
C LYS A 122 -5.13 -1.85 12.67
N ARG A 123 -5.37 -2.42 11.51
CA ARG A 123 -4.63 -2.04 10.31
C ARG A 123 -4.91 -0.59 9.94
N VAL A 124 -6.15 -0.17 9.98
CA VAL A 124 -6.51 1.23 9.73
C VAL A 124 -5.81 2.13 10.74
N TYR A 125 -5.83 1.76 11.99
CA TYR A 125 -5.17 2.53 13.03
C TYR A 125 -3.68 2.69 12.72
N TYR A 126 -3.00 1.60 12.41
CA TYR A 126 -1.57 1.66 12.14
C TYR A 126 -1.25 2.47 10.88
N GLU A 127 -2.08 2.39 9.87
CA GLU A 127 -1.87 3.19 8.67
C GLU A 127 -1.99 4.67 8.94
N ILE A 128 -2.85 5.06 9.86
CA ILE A 128 -3.09 6.48 10.15
C ILE A 128 -2.06 7.01 11.14
N ILE A 129 -1.69 6.21 12.13
CA ILE A 129 -0.80 6.64 13.21
C ILE A 129 0.68 6.43 12.86
N TYR A 130 0.98 5.35 12.21
CA TYR A 130 2.34 4.97 11.84
C TYR A 130 2.54 4.99 10.36
#